data_3ef54f6e2f8f11faaa7cc1684bf11892
#
_entry.id   3ef54f6e2f8f11faaa7cc1684bf11892
#
_cell.length_a   1.000
_cell.length_b   1.000
_cell.length_c   1.000
_cell.angle_alpha   90.00
_cell.angle_beta   90.00
_cell.angle_gamma   90.00
#
_symmetry.space_group_name_H-M   'P 1'
#
loop_
_entity.id
_entity.type
_entity.pdbx_description
1 polymer ?
#
loop_
_entity_poly.entity_id
_entity_poly.type
_entity_poly.pdbx_seq_one_letter_code
_entity_poly.pdbx_strand_id
1 'polypeptide(L)'
;MLIAGLRAQERLTPSALREHPQIAYSATRARDAVARLNDRLASGDVRLAHNDRHGYLEAVLAALDVPVDSQLLVFSKTSFQAPRINPRNPRALYFNDSVSVGWVRGGEVLELAAQDPTQGTMFYTLDQSPSAPPRFVRNAACINCHTGEATLDVPGLFAGSNYVDASGTPVYSPLFSTDHRTPFELRWGGWYVTGRHQGSHLGNAFATNLEDVTSMVTPETAHLERLDGRFETAAYAASTSDIVALLVLEHQMRMVNLMTRVGWEARVGAAAAGRPLDRAVDELVDYLLFVDEAELPGPIAGSSTFADTFTAAAPRDRRGRSLKDFDLDEYLFKYPCSYLIYSPQFDALPANVRQQIFVRMYDVLSGRVPDPRYARLTEERRRAVIDILVATKPDLPAYFRGPLPSETP
;
A
#
# COMPACT_ATOMS: atom_id res chain seq x y z
N MET A 1 53.18 -10.50 12.44
CA MET A 1 52.03 -9.67 12.83
C MET A 1 51.18 -9.43 11.59
N LEU A 2 50.21 -10.31 11.30
CA LEU A 2 49.34 -10.22 10.12
C LEU A 2 48.17 -9.33 10.57
N ILE A 3 48.08 -8.14 10.02
CA ILE A 3 46.89 -7.27 10.12
C ILE A 3 45.89 -7.83 9.07
N ALA A 4 44.93 -8.63 9.56
CA ALA A 4 43.76 -9.02 8.77
C ALA A 4 42.91 -7.75 8.60
N GLY A 5 43.00 -7.13 7.44
CA GLY A 5 42.13 -6.03 7.07
C GLY A 5 40.67 -6.51 7.05
N LEU A 6 39.87 -6.11 8.02
CA LEU A 6 38.41 -6.16 7.92
C LEU A 6 38.01 -5.29 6.70
N ARG A 7 37.80 -5.91 5.54
CA ARG A 7 37.05 -5.25 4.46
C ARG A 7 35.64 -5.05 5.01
N ALA A 8 35.25 -3.79 5.19
CA ALA A 8 33.83 -3.45 5.35
C ALA A 8 33.12 -4.05 4.11
N GLN A 9 32.24 -5.03 4.34
CA GLN A 9 31.40 -5.56 3.27
C GLN A 9 30.48 -4.41 2.83
N GLU A 10 30.66 -3.95 1.58
CA GLU A 10 29.82 -2.91 1.01
C GLU A 10 28.37 -3.42 0.91
N ARG A 11 27.44 -2.57 1.32
CA ARG A 11 25.99 -2.79 1.15
C ARG A 11 25.70 -3.10 -0.32
N LEU A 12 24.91 -4.12 -0.58
CA LEU A 12 24.45 -4.45 -1.93
C LEU A 12 23.63 -3.29 -2.52
N THR A 13 23.83 -3.01 -3.79
CA THR A 13 22.93 -2.11 -4.52
C THR A 13 21.52 -2.73 -4.61
N PRO A 14 20.45 -1.94 -4.81
CA PRO A 14 19.09 -2.48 -4.96
C PRO A 14 19.00 -3.58 -6.04
N SER A 15 19.70 -3.42 -7.17
CA SER A 15 19.75 -4.42 -8.23
C SER A 15 20.48 -5.69 -7.80
N ALA A 16 21.61 -5.57 -7.11
CA ALA A 16 22.37 -6.72 -6.62
C ALA A 16 21.61 -7.46 -5.50
N LEU A 17 20.90 -6.75 -4.64
CA LEU A 17 20.03 -7.33 -3.62
C LEU A 17 18.89 -8.13 -4.27
N ARG A 18 18.20 -7.54 -5.26
CA ARG A 18 17.10 -8.17 -5.99
C ARG A 18 17.51 -9.48 -6.67
N GLU A 19 18.69 -9.52 -7.28
CA GLU A 19 19.19 -10.70 -7.99
C GLU A 19 20.12 -11.57 -7.13
N HIS A 20 20.25 -11.28 -5.83
CA HIS A 20 20.98 -12.12 -4.90
C HIS A 20 20.46 -13.57 -4.94
N PRO A 21 21.31 -14.63 -4.91
CA PRO A 21 20.86 -16.02 -5.03
C PRO A 21 19.76 -16.46 -4.06
N GLN A 22 19.70 -15.85 -2.88
CA GLN A 22 18.66 -16.11 -1.88
C GLN A 22 17.31 -15.42 -2.22
N ILE A 23 17.30 -14.48 -3.15
CA ILE A 23 16.10 -13.74 -3.61
C ILE A 23 15.73 -14.19 -5.02
N ALA A 24 16.65 -13.99 -5.99
CA ALA A 24 16.50 -14.36 -7.39
C ALA A 24 15.18 -13.89 -8.00
N TYR A 25 14.82 -12.60 -7.75
CA TYR A 25 13.50 -12.04 -8.09
C TYR A 25 13.11 -12.28 -9.55
N SER A 26 14.03 -12.04 -10.48
CA SER A 26 13.74 -12.18 -11.92
C SER A 26 13.52 -13.64 -12.34
N ALA A 27 14.22 -14.59 -11.71
CA ALA A 27 14.18 -16.01 -12.05
C ALA A 27 13.09 -16.80 -11.29
N THR A 28 12.64 -16.30 -10.13
CA THR A 28 11.69 -17.03 -9.30
C THR A 28 10.30 -17.03 -9.93
N ARG A 29 9.66 -18.21 -9.98
CA ARG A 29 8.24 -18.33 -10.36
C ARG A 29 7.38 -17.61 -9.33
N ALA A 30 6.58 -16.67 -9.79
CA ALA A 30 5.64 -15.94 -8.95
C ALA A 30 4.51 -16.85 -8.42
N ARG A 31 4.04 -16.57 -7.21
CA ARG A 31 2.97 -17.31 -6.52
C ARG A 31 1.84 -16.39 -6.02
N ASP A 32 1.83 -15.16 -6.53
CA ASP A 32 0.78 -14.19 -6.24
C ASP A 32 -0.56 -14.55 -6.90
N ALA A 33 -1.60 -13.74 -6.64
CA ALA A 33 -2.95 -13.99 -7.14
C ALA A 33 -3.04 -13.89 -8.67
N VAL A 34 -2.26 -13.00 -9.31
CA VAL A 34 -2.26 -12.84 -10.77
C VAL A 34 -1.59 -14.05 -11.44
N ALA A 35 -0.49 -14.57 -10.87
CA ALA A 35 0.16 -15.77 -11.36
C ALA A 35 -0.80 -16.98 -11.31
N ARG A 36 -1.54 -17.15 -10.19
CA ARG A 36 -2.55 -18.21 -10.06
C ARG A 36 -3.71 -18.04 -11.05
N LEU A 37 -4.17 -16.80 -11.26
CA LEU A 37 -5.21 -16.53 -12.27
C LEU A 37 -4.70 -16.88 -13.68
N ASN A 38 -3.45 -16.58 -13.98
CA ASN A 38 -2.83 -16.91 -15.26
C ASN A 38 -2.75 -18.44 -15.51
N ASP A 39 -2.44 -19.22 -14.48
CA ASP A 39 -2.48 -20.70 -14.54
C ASP A 39 -3.91 -21.20 -14.82
N ARG A 40 -4.95 -20.62 -14.18
CA ARG A 40 -6.37 -20.96 -14.40
C ARG A 40 -6.89 -20.56 -15.79
N LEU A 41 -6.39 -19.45 -16.35
CA LEU A 41 -6.67 -19.07 -17.74
C LEU A 41 -6.06 -20.07 -18.72
N ALA A 42 -4.82 -20.49 -18.47
CA ALA A 42 -4.11 -21.44 -19.31
C ALA A 42 -4.74 -22.85 -19.29
N SER A 43 -5.30 -23.28 -18.14
CA SER A 43 -6.05 -24.56 -18.03
C SER A 43 -7.47 -24.48 -18.60
N GLY A 44 -8.00 -23.27 -18.85
CA GLY A 44 -9.39 -23.07 -19.30
C GLY A 44 -10.43 -23.10 -18.17
N ASP A 45 -9.99 -23.15 -16.91
CA ASP A 45 -10.88 -23.12 -15.72
C ASP A 45 -11.55 -21.76 -15.53
N VAL A 46 -10.97 -20.70 -16.07
CA VAL A 46 -11.48 -19.34 -16.05
C VAL A 46 -11.44 -18.74 -17.44
N ARG A 47 -12.41 -17.91 -17.74
CA ARG A 47 -12.41 -17.06 -18.93
C ARG A 47 -12.69 -15.63 -18.52
N LEU A 48 -11.93 -14.68 -19.08
CA LEU A 48 -12.17 -13.25 -18.90
C LEU A 48 -13.07 -12.74 -20.04
N ALA A 49 -14.22 -12.18 -19.68
CA ALA A 49 -15.09 -11.50 -20.62
C ALA A 49 -14.50 -10.14 -20.99
N HIS A 50 -14.51 -9.80 -22.28
CA HIS A 50 -14.16 -8.48 -22.80
C HIS A 50 -15.43 -7.70 -23.11
N ASN A 51 -15.44 -6.40 -22.81
CA ASN A 51 -16.49 -5.49 -23.25
C ASN A 51 -15.89 -4.24 -23.92
N ASP A 52 -16.68 -3.57 -24.76
CA ASP A 52 -16.22 -2.43 -25.56
C ASP A 52 -15.89 -1.19 -24.73
N ARG A 53 -16.41 -1.10 -23.51
CA ARG A 53 -16.27 0.07 -22.64
C ARG A 53 -15.00 0.04 -21.81
N HIS A 54 -14.73 -1.07 -21.15
CA HIS A 54 -13.65 -1.21 -20.18
C HIS A 54 -12.65 -2.33 -20.54
N GLY A 55 -12.81 -2.96 -21.71
CA GLY A 55 -11.95 -4.09 -22.09
C GLY A 55 -12.12 -5.27 -21.13
N TYR A 56 -11.03 -5.77 -20.59
CA TYR A 56 -11.00 -6.85 -19.61
C TYR A 56 -11.14 -6.39 -18.16
N LEU A 57 -11.22 -5.08 -17.88
CA LEU A 57 -11.15 -4.54 -16.51
C LEU A 57 -12.13 -5.24 -15.56
N GLU A 58 -13.43 -5.23 -15.85
CA GLU A 58 -14.46 -5.76 -14.95
C GLU A 58 -14.26 -7.25 -14.67
N ALA A 59 -13.91 -8.02 -15.71
CA ALA A 59 -13.64 -9.45 -15.56
C ALA A 59 -12.38 -9.72 -14.72
N VAL A 60 -11.35 -8.87 -14.84
CA VAL A 60 -10.13 -8.97 -14.04
C VAL A 60 -10.40 -8.60 -12.58
N LEU A 61 -11.14 -7.52 -12.33
CA LEU A 61 -11.52 -7.12 -10.96
C LEU A 61 -12.31 -8.25 -10.27
N ALA A 62 -13.30 -8.81 -10.96
CA ALA A 62 -14.09 -9.93 -10.42
C ALA A 62 -13.25 -11.20 -10.19
N ALA A 63 -12.35 -11.56 -11.12
CA ALA A 63 -11.52 -12.76 -11.00
C ALA A 63 -10.44 -12.69 -9.91
N LEU A 64 -10.07 -11.47 -9.49
CA LEU A 64 -9.08 -11.19 -8.45
C LEU A 64 -9.71 -10.68 -7.13
N ASP A 65 -11.04 -10.68 -7.03
CA ASP A 65 -11.79 -10.19 -5.87
C ASP A 65 -11.41 -8.74 -5.50
N VAL A 66 -11.18 -7.89 -6.52
CA VAL A 66 -10.86 -6.46 -6.33
C VAL A 66 -12.15 -5.66 -6.41
N PRO A 67 -12.57 -4.99 -5.33
CA PRO A 67 -13.83 -4.27 -5.28
C PRO A 67 -13.78 -2.99 -6.13
N VAL A 68 -14.85 -2.72 -6.87
CA VAL A 68 -14.97 -1.54 -7.74
C VAL A 68 -14.99 -0.24 -6.93
N ASP A 69 -15.51 -0.27 -5.71
CA ASP A 69 -15.59 0.90 -4.81
C ASP A 69 -14.21 1.29 -4.23
N SER A 70 -13.17 0.48 -4.43
CA SER A 70 -11.77 0.85 -4.18
C SER A 70 -11.20 1.79 -5.25
N GLN A 71 -12.01 2.26 -6.22
CA GLN A 71 -11.52 3.13 -7.30
C GLN A 71 -10.89 4.41 -6.79
N LEU A 72 -9.67 4.66 -7.29
CA LEU A 72 -8.90 5.89 -7.11
C LEU A 72 -8.50 6.45 -8.47
N LEU A 73 -8.39 7.75 -8.60
CA LEU A 73 -8.16 8.41 -9.87
C LEU A 73 -6.92 9.31 -9.83
N VAL A 74 -5.92 8.96 -10.64
CA VAL A 74 -4.63 9.66 -10.75
C VAL A 74 -4.58 10.37 -12.09
N PHE A 75 -4.39 11.68 -12.08
CA PHE A 75 -4.24 12.48 -13.30
C PHE A 75 -2.81 12.96 -13.54
N SER A 76 -1.88 12.77 -12.61
CA SER A 76 -0.47 13.04 -12.83
C SER A 76 0.14 12.07 -13.85
N LYS A 77 0.99 12.60 -14.73
CA LYS A 77 1.66 11.84 -15.81
C LYS A 77 2.88 11.09 -15.28
N THR A 78 2.69 10.20 -14.32
CA THR A 78 3.76 9.46 -13.64
C THR A 78 3.73 7.96 -13.89
N SER A 79 2.92 7.46 -14.84
CA SER A 79 2.77 6.04 -15.13
C SER A 79 3.36 5.65 -16.49
N PHE A 80 3.45 4.34 -16.74
CA PHE A 80 3.86 3.76 -18.01
C PHE A 80 3.03 4.26 -19.21
N GLN A 81 1.73 4.56 -19.00
CA GLN A 81 0.81 5.10 -20.00
C GLN A 81 0.64 6.63 -19.90
N ALA A 82 1.64 7.35 -19.36
CA ALA A 82 1.60 8.80 -19.15
C ALA A 82 1.07 9.65 -20.34
N PRO A 83 1.37 9.34 -21.62
CA PRO A 83 0.84 10.13 -22.73
C PRO A 83 -0.69 10.18 -22.81
N ARG A 84 -1.39 9.19 -22.27
CA ARG A 84 -2.86 9.10 -22.27
C ARG A 84 -3.48 9.70 -21.02
N ILE A 85 -2.68 9.95 -19.95
CA ILE A 85 -3.16 10.40 -18.64
C ILE A 85 -3.15 11.92 -18.57
N ASN A 86 -4.26 12.48 -18.11
CA ASN A 86 -4.42 13.91 -17.84
C ASN A 86 -5.70 14.11 -17.00
N PRO A 87 -5.99 15.35 -16.52
CA PRO A 87 -7.17 15.60 -15.69
C PRO A 87 -8.52 15.26 -16.32
N ARG A 88 -8.62 15.22 -17.66
CA ARG A 88 -9.84 14.80 -18.36
C ARG A 88 -9.87 13.30 -18.68
N ASN A 89 -8.75 12.62 -18.49
CA ASN A 89 -8.60 11.18 -18.67
C ASN A 89 -7.68 10.61 -17.59
N PRO A 90 -8.10 10.64 -16.29
CA PRO A 90 -7.30 10.11 -15.21
C PRO A 90 -7.15 8.59 -15.33
N ARG A 91 -6.04 8.05 -14.83
CA ARG A 91 -5.84 6.63 -14.62
C ARG A 91 -6.67 6.18 -13.43
N ALA A 92 -7.48 5.17 -13.59
CA ALA A 92 -8.17 4.50 -12.50
C ALA A 92 -7.28 3.41 -11.89
N LEU A 93 -7.24 3.36 -10.57
CA LEU A 93 -6.61 2.32 -9.76
C LEU A 93 -7.68 1.65 -8.92
N TYR A 94 -7.61 0.32 -8.83
CA TYR A 94 -8.46 -0.50 -7.97
C TYR A 94 -7.56 -1.41 -7.14
N PHE A 95 -7.95 -1.73 -5.91
CA PHE A 95 -7.09 -2.56 -5.07
C PHE A 95 -7.88 -3.38 -4.04
N ASN A 96 -7.24 -4.45 -3.58
CA ASN A 96 -7.55 -5.16 -2.37
C ASN A 96 -6.27 -5.35 -1.53
N ASP A 97 -6.29 -6.17 -0.50
CA ASP A 97 -5.13 -6.36 0.40
C ASP A 97 -3.88 -6.91 -0.31
N SER A 98 -3.97 -7.43 -1.54
CA SER A 98 -2.88 -8.14 -2.22
C SER A 98 -2.66 -7.78 -3.69
N VAL A 99 -3.59 -7.10 -4.34
CA VAL A 99 -3.52 -6.77 -5.78
C VAL A 99 -3.93 -5.32 -5.99
N SER A 100 -3.23 -4.64 -6.89
CA SER A 100 -3.63 -3.36 -7.46
C SER A 100 -3.76 -3.48 -8.98
N VAL A 101 -4.82 -2.91 -9.55
CA VAL A 101 -5.12 -2.92 -10.99
C VAL A 101 -5.21 -1.49 -11.47
N GLY A 102 -4.42 -1.13 -12.48
CA GLY A 102 -4.44 0.16 -13.14
C GLY A 102 -5.07 0.08 -14.52
N TRP A 103 -6.01 0.98 -14.80
CA TRP A 103 -6.69 1.11 -16.08
C TRP A 103 -6.64 2.55 -16.57
N VAL A 104 -6.37 2.73 -17.85
CA VAL A 104 -6.44 4.03 -18.53
C VAL A 104 -7.45 3.91 -19.67
N ARG A 105 -8.41 4.82 -19.73
CA ARG A 105 -9.37 4.85 -20.84
C ARG A 105 -8.64 5.00 -22.17
N GLY A 106 -8.90 4.10 -23.11
CA GLY A 106 -8.20 4.01 -24.39
C GLY A 106 -6.74 3.54 -24.26
N GLY A 107 -6.35 3.01 -23.10
CA GLY A 107 -5.05 2.38 -22.89
C GLY A 107 -4.98 1.01 -23.57
N GLU A 108 -3.77 0.61 -23.94
CA GLU A 108 -3.51 -0.66 -24.63
C GLU A 108 -3.43 -1.84 -23.68
N VAL A 109 -3.13 -1.58 -22.39
CA VAL A 109 -2.94 -2.62 -21.38
C VAL A 109 -3.63 -2.28 -20.07
N LEU A 110 -4.02 -3.32 -19.30
CA LEU A 110 -4.14 -3.21 -17.85
C LEU A 110 -2.76 -3.38 -17.23
N GLU A 111 -2.47 -2.56 -16.23
CA GLU A 111 -1.26 -2.65 -15.40
C GLU A 111 -1.65 -3.29 -14.07
N LEU A 112 -0.96 -4.35 -13.65
CA LEU A 112 -1.23 -4.99 -12.38
C LEU A 112 0.02 -5.07 -11.52
N ALA A 113 -0.18 -4.93 -10.22
CA ALA A 113 0.83 -5.16 -9.20
C ALA A 113 0.24 -6.12 -8.16
N ALA A 114 0.87 -7.27 -7.95
CA ALA A 114 0.38 -8.31 -7.06
C ALA A 114 1.46 -8.69 -6.04
N GLN A 115 1.06 -8.92 -4.79
CA GLN A 115 1.96 -9.26 -3.71
C GLN A 115 2.28 -10.76 -3.73
N ASP A 116 3.53 -11.10 -4.08
CA ASP A 116 4.04 -12.46 -3.86
C ASP A 116 4.45 -12.60 -2.39
N PRO A 117 4.11 -13.72 -1.74
CA PRO A 117 4.40 -13.90 -0.31
C PRO A 117 5.87 -13.73 0.08
N THR A 118 6.81 -14.01 -0.82
CA THR A 118 8.25 -14.01 -0.54
C THR A 118 9.08 -13.06 -1.41
N GLN A 119 8.54 -12.68 -2.58
CA GLN A 119 9.27 -11.87 -3.55
C GLN A 119 8.91 -10.37 -3.47
N GLY A 120 7.81 -10.02 -2.75
CA GLY A 120 7.27 -8.67 -2.77
C GLY A 120 6.40 -8.42 -4.00
N THR A 121 6.37 -7.20 -4.50
CA THR A 121 5.46 -6.82 -5.59
C THR A 121 5.92 -7.38 -6.93
N MET A 122 5.05 -8.12 -7.58
CA MET A 122 5.19 -8.61 -8.97
C MET A 122 4.36 -7.74 -9.91
N PHE A 123 4.95 -7.35 -11.03
CA PHE A 123 4.31 -6.45 -11.99
C PHE A 123 3.92 -7.18 -13.27
N TYR A 124 2.70 -6.92 -13.75
CA TYR A 124 2.14 -7.55 -14.94
C TYR A 124 1.47 -6.52 -15.84
N THR A 125 1.39 -6.86 -17.12
CA THR A 125 0.49 -6.22 -18.09
C THR A 125 -0.42 -7.26 -18.71
N LEU A 126 -1.67 -6.86 -19.01
CA LEU A 126 -2.63 -7.62 -19.80
C LEU A 126 -3.03 -6.77 -21.00
N ASP A 127 -2.77 -7.27 -22.20
CA ASP A 127 -3.22 -6.64 -23.44
C ASP A 127 -4.76 -6.55 -23.48
N GLN A 128 -5.28 -5.37 -23.82
CA GLN A 128 -6.70 -5.09 -23.89
C GLN A 128 -7.33 -5.51 -25.23
N SER A 129 -6.54 -5.99 -26.19
CA SER A 129 -7.06 -6.48 -27.47
C SER A 129 -7.74 -7.84 -27.31
N PRO A 130 -8.99 -8.03 -27.81
CA PRO A 130 -9.66 -9.32 -27.79
C PRO A 130 -9.18 -10.28 -28.90
N SER A 131 -8.17 -9.89 -29.69
CA SER A 131 -7.68 -10.66 -30.85
C SER A 131 -6.92 -11.95 -30.46
N ALA A 132 -6.47 -12.05 -29.21
CA ALA A 132 -5.77 -13.23 -28.68
C ALA A 132 -6.33 -13.59 -27.29
N PRO A 133 -6.15 -14.84 -26.83
CA PRO A 133 -6.51 -15.22 -25.47
C PRO A 133 -5.80 -14.34 -24.43
N PRO A 134 -6.53 -13.84 -23.42
CA PRO A 134 -5.94 -12.96 -22.42
C PRO A 134 -4.87 -13.69 -21.60
N ARG A 135 -3.72 -13.04 -21.44
CA ARG A 135 -2.59 -13.55 -20.66
C ARG A 135 -1.88 -12.42 -19.94
N PHE A 136 -1.66 -12.58 -18.65
CA PHE A 136 -0.83 -11.66 -17.87
C PHE A 136 0.64 -11.94 -18.12
N VAL A 137 1.39 -10.91 -18.52
CA VAL A 137 2.81 -10.99 -18.82
C VAL A 137 3.60 -10.20 -17.78
N ARG A 138 4.60 -10.81 -17.13
CA ARG A 138 5.50 -10.07 -16.22
C ARG A 138 6.20 -8.96 -16.99
N ASN A 139 6.15 -7.75 -16.45
CA ASN A 139 6.75 -6.58 -17.09
C ASN A 139 7.95 -6.06 -16.26
N ALA A 140 9.14 -6.39 -16.71
CA ALA A 140 10.39 -5.98 -16.07
C ALA A 140 10.64 -4.47 -16.14
N ALA A 141 10.04 -3.75 -17.09
CA ALA A 141 10.22 -2.30 -17.21
C ALA A 141 9.66 -1.53 -16.02
N CYS A 142 8.64 -2.08 -15.32
CA CYS A 142 8.06 -1.47 -14.11
C CYS A 142 9.10 -1.29 -13.00
N ILE A 143 10.07 -2.19 -12.92
CA ILE A 143 11.13 -2.16 -11.90
C ILE A 143 11.97 -0.88 -11.94
N ASN A 144 12.10 -0.24 -13.11
CA ASN A 144 12.89 0.98 -13.25
C ASN A 144 12.36 2.14 -12.40
N CYS A 145 11.03 2.21 -12.20
CA CYS A 145 10.38 3.23 -11.37
C CYS A 145 9.95 2.67 -10.00
N HIS A 146 9.75 1.36 -9.91
CA HIS A 146 9.22 0.69 -8.73
C HIS A 146 10.28 -0.05 -7.90
N THR A 147 11.57 0.38 -8.00
CA THR A 147 12.66 -0.04 -7.10
C THR A 147 13.55 1.16 -6.84
N GLY A 148 13.47 1.76 -5.69
CA GLY A 148 14.24 2.92 -5.28
C GLY A 148 13.85 3.37 -3.87
N GLU A 149 14.24 4.57 -3.48
CA GLU A 149 14.03 5.10 -2.13
C GLU A 149 12.53 5.11 -1.73
N ALA A 150 11.63 5.50 -2.63
CA ALA A 150 10.19 5.51 -2.40
C ALA A 150 9.62 4.13 -2.06
N THR A 151 10.25 3.06 -2.54
CA THR A 151 9.86 1.67 -2.31
C THR A 151 10.84 0.93 -1.39
N LEU A 152 11.72 1.65 -0.67
CA LEU A 152 12.72 1.06 0.24
C LEU A 152 13.73 0.14 -0.46
N ASP A 153 14.07 0.46 -1.71
CA ASP A 153 15.01 -0.30 -2.55
C ASP A 153 14.56 -1.74 -2.88
N VAL A 154 13.27 -2.04 -2.73
CA VAL A 154 12.67 -3.33 -3.14
C VAL A 154 11.60 -3.10 -4.20
N PRO A 155 11.25 -4.13 -5.02
CA PRO A 155 10.10 -4.03 -5.91
C PRO A 155 8.83 -3.77 -5.12
N GLY A 156 8.24 -2.60 -5.33
CA GLY A 156 7.15 -2.12 -4.48
C GLY A 156 6.28 -1.07 -5.13
N LEU A 157 5.25 -0.66 -4.41
CA LEU A 157 4.36 0.43 -4.77
C LEU A 157 4.57 1.62 -3.84
N PHE A 158 4.21 2.79 -4.29
CA PHE A 158 4.16 4.00 -3.48
C PHE A 158 3.05 4.93 -3.96
N ALA A 159 2.44 5.66 -3.05
CA ALA A 159 1.55 6.75 -3.36
C ALA A 159 2.40 8.00 -3.55
N GLY A 160 2.43 8.52 -4.76
CA GLY A 160 3.17 9.75 -5.06
C GLY A 160 2.29 10.96 -4.93
N SER A 161 2.79 12.03 -4.30
CA SER A 161 2.18 13.35 -4.29
C SER A 161 3.05 14.31 -5.11
N ASN A 162 2.45 14.93 -6.12
CA ASN A 162 3.13 15.83 -7.04
C ASN A 162 2.39 17.16 -7.16
N TYR A 163 3.13 18.24 -7.27
CA TYR A 163 2.58 19.47 -7.81
C TYR A 163 2.48 19.35 -9.33
N VAL A 164 1.29 19.44 -9.89
CA VAL A 164 1.03 19.23 -11.32
C VAL A 164 0.34 20.44 -11.94
N ASP A 165 0.63 20.68 -13.22
CA ASP A 165 -0.08 21.67 -14.01
C ASP A 165 -1.46 21.20 -14.49
N ALA A 166 -2.20 22.05 -15.17
CA ALA A 166 -3.52 21.75 -15.71
C ALA A 166 -3.53 20.65 -16.78
N SER A 167 -2.38 20.20 -17.26
CA SER A 167 -2.23 19.05 -18.16
C SER A 167 -1.93 17.75 -17.42
N GLY A 168 -1.71 17.78 -16.10
CA GLY A 168 -1.27 16.67 -15.28
C GLY A 168 0.25 16.45 -15.31
N THR A 169 1.03 17.37 -15.89
CA THR A 169 2.49 17.27 -15.92
C THR A 169 3.07 17.79 -14.59
N PRO A 170 3.97 17.02 -13.91
CA PRO A 170 4.65 17.50 -12.73
C PRO A 170 5.43 18.80 -13.00
N VAL A 171 5.20 19.84 -12.18
CA VAL A 171 5.93 21.12 -12.26
C VAL A 171 7.14 21.16 -11.33
N TYR A 172 7.26 20.15 -10.46
CA TYR A 172 8.38 19.98 -9.54
C TYR A 172 8.82 18.51 -9.46
N SER A 173 10.13 18.31 -9.35
CA SER A 173 10.77 17.01 -9.15
C SER A 173 11.85 17.19 -8.06
N PRO A 174 12.03 16.26 -7.14
CA PRO A 174 11.48 14.89 -7.16
C PRO A 174 10.04 14.77 -6.67
N LEU A 175 9.38 13.71 -7.14
CA LEU A 175 8.17 13.16 -6.55
C LEU A 175 8.45 12.74 -5.10
N PHE A 176 7.60 13.10 -4.15
CA PHE A 176 7.66 12.53 -2.81
C PHE A 176 6.56 11.49 -2.59
N SER A 177 6.91 10.41 -1.90
CA SER A 177 5.97 9.37 -1.53
C SER A 177 5.27 9.72 -0.23
N THR A 178 3.96 9.47 -0.17
CA THR A 178 3.14 9.67 1.02
C THR A 178 2.78 8.35 1.68
N ASP A 179 2.64 8.38 3.00
CA ASP A 179 2.12 7.29 3.81
C ASP A 179 1.35 7.86 5.01
N HIS A 180 0.88 7.03 5.93
CA HIS A 180 0.04 7.46 7.04
C HIS A 180 0.73 8.49 7.98
N ARG A 181 2.07 8.66 7.91
CA ARG A 181 2.84 9.64 8.70
C ARG A 181 2.97 11.00 8.02
N THR A 182 2.59 11.06 6.74
CA THR A 182 2.67 12.31 5.98
C THR A 182 1.60 13.29 6.48
N PRO A 183 1.92 14.55 6.76
CA PRO A 183 0.92 15.57 7.05
C PRO A 183 -0.17 15.64 5.99
N PHE A 184 -1.42 15.78 6.42
CA PHE A 184 -2.59 15.66 5.53
C PHE A 184 -2.53 16.67 4.37
N GLU A 185 -2.07 17.89 4.64
CA GLU A 185 -1.96 18.97 3.67
C GLU A 185 -0.96 18.72 2.53
N LEU A 186 -0.05 17.74 2.68
CA LEU A 186 0.95 17.41 1.67
C LEU A 186 0.54 16.21 0.79
N ARG A 187 -0.63 15.62 1.05
CA ARG A 187 -1.05 14.39 0.36
C ARG A 187 -1.75 14.68 -0.96
N TRP A 188 -1.68 13.68 -1.85
CA TRP A 188 -2.51 13.48 -3.04
C TRP A 188 -2.38 14.51 -4.16
N GLY A 189 -1.30 15.27 -4.23
CA GLY A 189 -1.00 16.09 -5.40
C GLY A 189 -0.97 15.24 -6.68
N GLY A 190 -1.78 15.61 -7.68
CA GLY A 190 -1.96 14.85 -8.92
C GLY A 190 -3.03 13.76 -8.88
N TRP A 191 -3.83 13.71 -7.79
CA TRP A 191 -4.95 12.79 -7.62
C TRP A 191 -6.28 13.55 -7.54
N TYR A 192 -7.36 12.92 -7.99
CA TYR A 192 -8.70 13.28 -7.59
C TYR A 192 -9.01 12.67 -6.22
N VAL A 193 -9.70 13.42 -5.39
CA VAL A 193 -10.09 13.05 -4.02
C VAL A 193 -11.54 13.42 -3.82
N THR A 194 -12.37 12.44 -3.45
CA THR A 194 -13.79 12.67 -3.14
C THR A 194 -14.12 12.17 -1.74
N GLY A 195 -14.87 12.96 -1.01
CA GLY A 195 -15.29 12.69 0.36
C GLY A 195 -15.53 13.97 1.13
N ARG A 196 -15.96 13.84 2.38
CA ARG A 196 -16.13 14.96 3.31
C ARG A 196 -15.02 14.95 4.35
N HIS A 197 -14.38 16.09 4.56
CA HIS A 197 -13.32 16.32 5.55
C HIS A 197 -13.20 17.80 5.87
N GLN A 198 -12.41 18.18 6.87
CA GLN A 198 -12.25 19.59 7.29
C GLN A 198 -10.89 20.19 6.86
N GLY A 199 -9.88 19.38 6.57
CA GLY A 199 -8.55 19.84 6.20
C GLY A 199 -8.39 20.17 4.71
N SER A 200 -7.31 20.84 4.38
CA SER A 200 -6.86 21.03 3.00
C SER A 200 -5.84 19.95 2.63
N HIS A 201 -5.73 19.63 1.34
CA HIS A 201 -4.75 18.70 0.77
C HIS A 201 -4.41 19.11 -0.67
N LEU A 202 -3.36 18.54 -1.26
CA LEU A 202 -2.93 18.86 -2.63
C LEU A 202 -3.76 18.21 -3.73
N GLY A 203 -4.64 17.27 -3.38
CA GLY A 203 -5.55 16.64 -4.35
C GLY A 203 -6.52 17.63 -4.98
N ASN A 204 -7.02 17.30 -6.17
CA ASN A 204 -7.96 18.11 -6.94
C ASN A 204 -7.39 19.45 -7.47
N ALA A 205 -6.15 19.80 -7.16
CA ALA A 205 -5.56 21.11 -7.43
C ALA A 205 -4.51 21.05 -8.54
N PHE A 206 -4.25 22.20 -9.15
CA PHE A 206 -3.25 22.40 -10.20
C PHE A 206 -2.40 23.63 -9.91
N ALA A 207 -1.13 23.60 -10.31
CA ALA A 207 -0.20 24.75 -10.25
C ALA A 207 0.34 25.06 -11.63
N THR A 208 0.69 26.32 -11.87
CA THR A 208 1.41 26.70 -13.09
C THR A 208 2.93 26.65 -12.86
N ASN A 209 3.37 26.85 -11.63
CA ASN A 209 4.77 26.82 -11.20
C ASN A 209 4.87 26.63 -9.68
N LEU A 210 6.09 26.59 -9.12
CA LEU A 210 6.31 26.42 -7.67
C LEU A 210 5.78 27.57 -6.81
N GLU A 211 5.72 28.80 -7.35
CA GLU A 211 5.24 29.95 -6.60
C GLU A 211 3.72 29.85 -6.33
N ASP A 212 3.00 29.15 -7.21
CA ASP A 212 1.56 28.92 -7.08
C ASP A 212 1.20 27.83 -6.07
N VAL A 213 2.15 27.04 -5.61
CA VAL A 213 1.92 25.87 -4.76
C VAL A 213 1.11 26.20 -3.50
N THR A 214 1.38 27.32 -2.86
CA THR A 214 0.66 27.75 -1.66
C THR A 214 -0.75 28.27 -1.94
N SER A 215 -1.03 28.65 -3.18
CA SER A 215 -2.34 29.16 -3.63
C SER A 215 -3.19 28.13 -4.37
N MET A 216 -2.64 26.93 -4.64
CA MET A 216 -3.32 25.86 -5.38
C MET A 216 -4.58 25.33 -4.69
N VAL A 217 -4.56 25.27 -3.38
CA VAL A 217 -5.62 24.66 -2.60
C VAL A 217 -6.64 25.71 -2.21
N THR A 218 -7.78 25.65 -2.86
CA THR A 218 -8.95 26.44 -2.46
C THR A 218 -9.98 25.51 -1.81
N PRO A 219 -10.90 26.04 -0.99
CA PRO A 219 -11.97 25.22 -0.44
C PRO A 219 -12.75 24.44 -1.51
N GLU A 220 -12.97 25.06 -2.68
CA GLU A 220 -13.70 24.44 -3.79
C GLU A 220 -12.95 23.27 -4.43
N THR A 221 -11.62 23.28 -4.43
CA THR A 221 -10.81 22.16 -4.93
C THR A 221 -10.61 21.09 -3.87
N ALA A 222 -10.47 21.46 -2.60
CA ALA A 222 -10.23 20.53 -1.52
C ALA A 222 -11.45 19.64 -1.21
N HIS A 223 -12.67 20.23 -1.17
CA HIS A 223 -13.88 19.56 -0.71
C HIS A 223 -14.78 19.13 -1.85
N LEU A 224 -14.40 18.04 -2.55
CA LEU A 224 -15.22 17.44 -3.61
C LEU A 224 -15.90 16.17 -3.09
N GLU A 225 -17.22 16.10 -3.15
CA GLU A 225 -17.96 14.85 -2.94
C GLU A 225 -18.19 14.11 -4.25
N ARG A 226 -18.11 14.80 -5.38
CA ARG A 226 -18.36 14.28 -6.74
C ARG A 226 -17.39 14.88 -7.76
N LEU A 227 -17.19 14.17 -8.85
CA LEU A 227 -16.29 14.59 -9.96
C LEU A 227 -17.04 15.03 -11.20
N ASP A 228 -18.37 15.24 -11.11
CA ASP A 228 -19.19 15.67 -12.24
C ASP A 228 -18.66 16.99 -12.83
N GLY A 229 -18.57 17.04 -14.16
CA GLY A 229 -18.05 18.22 -14.87
C GLY A 229 -16.51 18.32 -14.91
N ARG A 230 -15.75 17.51 -14.16
CA ARG A 230 -14.28 17.46 -14.26
C ARG A 230 -13.84 16.67 -15.49
N PHE A 231 -14.48 15.55 -15.74
CA PHE A 231 -14.30 14.69 -16.91
C PHE A 231 -15.56 13.82 -17.10
N GLU A 232 -15.56 12.93 -18.07
CA GLU A 232 -16.67 11.99 -18.34
C GLU A 232 -16.64 10.82 -17.32
N THR A 233 -17.18 11.07 -16.12
CA THR A 233 -17.18 10.08 -15.02
C THR A 233 -17.93 8.80 -15.36
N ALA A 234 -18.98 8.91 -16.19
CA ALA A 234 -19.75 7.78 -16.67
C ALA A 234 -18.93 6.78 -17.52
N ALA A 235 -17.74 7.15 -17.99
CA ALA A 235 -16.83 6.26 -18.71
C ALA A 235 -15.98 5.36 -17.79
N TYR A 236 -16.08 5.51 -16.48
CA TYR A 236 -15.34 4.76 -15.46
C TYR A 236 -16.27 3.77 -14.75
N ALA A 237 -15.68 2.77 -14.08
CA ALA A 237 -16.46 1.76 -13.36
C ALA A 237 -17.16 2.33 -12.10
N ALA A 238 -16.60 3.40 -11.51
CA ALA A 238 -17.23 4.20 -10.47
C ALA A 238 -17.04 5.70 -10.73
N SER A 239 -17.86 6.55 -10.12
CA SER A 239 -17.80 8.01 -10.30
C SER A 239 -16.97 8.73 -9.22
N THR A 240 -16.30 8.00 -8.35
CA THR A 240 -15.61 8.49 -7.15
C THR A 240 -14.12 8.16 -7.19
N SER A 241 -13.35 8.89 -6.37
CA SER A 241 -11.98 8.60 -5.97
C SER A 241 -11.93 8.79 -4.45
N ASP A 242 -12.30 7.73 -3.73
CA ASP A 242 -12.68 7.78 -2.32
C ASP A 242 -11.49 8.11 -1.41
N ILE A 243 -11.66 9.10 -0.54
CA ILE A 243 -10.61 9.55 0.39
C ILE A 243 -10.22 8.47 1.40
N VAL A 244 -11.16 7.65 1.87
CA VAL A 244 -10.87 6.56 2.82
C VAL A 244 -10.07 5.46 2.13
N ALA A 245 -10.40 5.15 0.88
CA ALA A 245 -9.62 4.22 0.07
C ALA A 245 -8.18 4.73 -0.18
N LEU A 246 -7.99 6.04 -0.41
CA LEU A 246 -6.66 6.65 -0.52
C LEU A 246 -5.83 6.48 0.76
N LEU A 247 -6.42 6.78 1.92
CA LEU A 247 -5.75 6.62 3.22
C LEU A 247 -5.31 5.17 3.46
N VAL A 248 -6.17 4.20 3.13
CA VAL A 248 -5.86 2.78 3.25
C VAL A 248 -4.74 2.37 2.29
N LEU A 249 -4.81 2.80 1.02
CA LEU A 249 -3.80 2.44 0.02
C LEU A 249 -2.41 2.98 0.38
N GLU A 250 -2.31 4.22 0.86
CA GLU A 250 -1.02 4.81 1.29
C GLU A 250 -0.37 3.98 2.40
N HIS A 251 -1.15 3.62 3.42
CA HIS A 251 -0.68 2.74 4.49
C HIS A 251 -0.23 1.38 3.95
N GLN A 252 -1.08 0.74 3.13
CA GLN A 252 -0.84 -0.59 2.58
C GLN A 252 0.45 -0.66 1.76
N MET A 253 0.68 0.30 0.86
CA MET A 253 1.86 0.30 -0.02
C MET A 253 3.17 0.31 0.78
N ARG A 254 3.30 1.18 1.78
CA ARG A 254 4.51 1.25 2.60
C ARG A 254 4.69 0.02 3.47
N MET A 255 3.61 -0.50 4.07
CA MET A 255 3.65 -1.71 4.91
C MET A 255 4.14 -2.92 4.12
N VAL A 256 3.66 -3.11 2.90
CA VAL A 256 4.08 -4.19 1.99
C VAL A 256 5.56 -4.07 1.64
N ASN A 257 6.04 -2.86 1.34
CA ASN A 257 7.45 -2.62 1.06
C ASN A 257 8.35 -2.94 2.27
N LEU A 258 7.92 -2.56 3.48
CA LEU A 258 8.63 -2.89 4.72
C LEU A 258 8.73 -4.40 4.94
N MET A 259 7.62 -5.13 4.78
CA MET A 259 7.63 -6.60 4.90
C MET A 259 8.54 -7.25 3.85
N THR A 260 8.52 -6.78 2.61
CA THR A 260 9.41 -7.26 1.55
C THR A 260 10.86 -7.04 1.93
N ARG A 261 11.21 -5.81 2.34
CA ARG A 261 12.57 -5.43 2.71
C ARG A 261 13.10 -6.26 3.87
N VAL A 262 12.33 -6.36 4.97
CA VAL A 262 12.72 -7.15 6.16
C VAL A 262 12.90 -8.63 5.79
N GLY A 263 11.99 -9.18 5.00
CA GLY A 263 12.07 -10.55 4.52
C GLY A 263 13.30 -10.80 3.64
N TRP A 264 13.68 -9.86 2.77
CA TRP A 264 14.86 -9.98 1.93
C TRP A 264 16.15 -9.82 2.75
N GLU A 265 16.23 -8.81 3.62
CA GLU A 265 17.39 -8.58 4.48
C GLU A 265 17.67 -9.79 5.40
N ALA A 266 16.62 -10.42 5.91
CA ALA A 266 16.75 -11.63 6.72
C ALA A 266 17.32 -12.82 5.94
N ARG A 267 16.96 -12.95 4.66
CA ARG A 267 17.45 -14.05 3.79
C ARG A 267 18.88 -13.85 3.35
N VAL A 268 19.29 -12.61 3.03
CA VAL A 268 20.67 -12.32 2.58
C VAL A 268 21.64 -12.13 3.73
N GLY A 269 21.15 -11.81 4.95
CA GLY A 269 21.94 -11.55 6.14
C GLY A 269 22.42 -10.10 6.28
N ALA A 270 22.69 -9.68 7.52
CA ALA A 270 23.02 -8.30 7.90
C ALA A 270 24.21 -7.70 7.11
N ALA A 271 25.24 -8.51 6.82
CA ALA A 271 26.41 -8.07 6.09
C ALA A 271 26.09 -7.61 4.67
N ALA A 272 25.27 -8.38 3.93
CA ALA A 272 24.84 -8.04 2.57
C ALA A 272 23.77 -6.94 2.57
N ALA A 273 22.91 -6.91 3.58
CA ALA A 273 21.88 -5.87 3.76
C ALA A 273 22.47 -4.50 4.13
N GLY A 274 23.68 -4.47 4.70
CA GLY A 274 24.37 -3.25 5.14
C GLY A 274 23.75 -2.60 6.39
N ARG A 275 22.87 -3.32 7.11
CA ARG A 275 22.30 -2.88 8.39
C ARG A 275 21.91 -4.07 9.28
N PRO A 276 21.90 -3.88 10.62
CA PRO A 276 21.39 -4.89 11.54
C PRO A 276 19.91 -5.17 11.31
N LEU A 277 19.52 -6.45 11.36
CA LEU A 277 18.14 -6.89 11.18
C LEU A 277 17.18 -6.29 12.22
N ASP A 278 17.66 -6.11 13.46
CA ASP A 278 16.86 -5.54 14.56
C ASP A 278 16.30 -4.16 14.20
N ARG A 279 17.11 -3.29 13.56
CA ARG A 279 16.64 -1.98 13.10
C ARG A 279 15.55 -2.09 12.02
N ALA A 280 15.65 -3.10 11.16
CA ALA A 280 14.63 -3.33 10.15
C ALA A 280 13.32 -3.82 10.78
N VAL A 281 13.42 -4.68 11.80
CA VAL A 281 12.28 -5.16 12.58
C VAL A 281 11.65 -4.01 13.37
N ASP A 282 12.45 -3.16 14.03
CA ASP A 282 11.94 -1.99 14.76
C ASP A 282 11.15 -1.06 13.84
N GLU A 283 11.70 -0.71 12.67
CA GLU A 283 11.01 0.13 11.67
C GLU A 283 9.69 -0.51 11.21
N LEU A 284 9.68 -1.81 10.96
CA LEU A 284 8.46 -2.54 10.57
C LEU A 284 7.41 -2.53 11.69
N VAL A 285 7.82 -2.78 12.94
CA VAL A 285 6.89 -2.81 14.09
C VAL A 285 6.34 -1.43 14.40
N ASP A 286 7.17 -0.39 14.36
CA ASP A 286 6.71 0.99 14.56
C ASP A 286 5.64 1.35 13.50
N TYR A 287 5.89 1.03 12.23
CA TYR A 287 4.93 1.28 11.16
C TYR A 287 3.66 0.42 11.28
N LEU A 288 3.81 -0.85 11.67
CA LEU A 288 2.69 -1.79 11.90
C LEU A 288 1.79 -1.29 13.04
N LEU A 289 2.35 -0.66 14.07
CA LEU A 289 1.62 -0.10 15.20
C LEU A 289 1.22 1.37 15.01
N PHE A 290 1.30 1.91 13.81
CA PHE A 290 0.94 3.30 13.48
C PHE A 290 1.68 4.35 14.30
N VAL A 291 2.93 4.08 14.66
CA VAL A 291 3.78 5.06 15.33
C VAL A 291 4.06 6.22 14.37
N ASP A 292 4.04 7.44 14.89
CA ASP A 292 4.20 8.68 14.14
C ASP A 292 3.11 8.91 13.05
N GLU A 293 1.93 8.27 13.15
CA GLU A 293 0.80 8.57 12.25
C GLU A 293 0.37 10.03 12.43
N ALA A 294 0.28 10.73 11.31
CA ALA A 294 -0.23 12.10 11.30
C ALA A 294 -1.73 12.13 11.64
N GLU A 295 -2.10 13.02 12.55
CA GLU A 295 -3.51 13.23 12.90
C GLU A 295 -4.33 13.68 11.68
N LEU A 296 -5.54 13.17 11.58
CA LEU A 296 -6.52 13.62 10.60
C LEU A 296 -7.08 14.99 11.01
N PRO A 297 -7.46 15.84 10.06
CA PRO A 297 -7.94 17.21 10.35
C PRO A 297 -9.41 17.24 10.87
N GLY A 298 -9.87 16.19 11.50
CA GLY A 298 -11.24 15.99 11.98
C GLY A 298 -11.97 14.90 11.21
N PRO A 299 -13.28 14.76 11.37
CA PRO A 299 -14.05 13.67 10.79
C PRO A 299 -13.92 13.58 9.26
N ILE A 300 -13.63 12.37 8.78
CA ILE A 300 -13.57 12.04 7.35
C ILE A 300 -14.68 11.06 7.03
N ALA A 301 -15.40 11.32 5.93
CA ALA A 301 -16.36 10.38 5.36
C ALA A 301 -16.06 10.15 3.88
N GLY A 302 -15.96 8.89 3.49
CA GLY A 302 -15.80 8.49 2.09
C GLY A 302 -17.01 8.87 1.23
N SER A 303 -16.81 8.83 -0.07
CA SER A 303 -17.84 9.11 -1.09
C SER A 303 -18.38 7.85 -1.77
N SER A 304 -17.89 6.67 -1.38
CA SER A 304 -18.28 5.36 -1.90
C SER A 304 -18.66 4.40 -0.77
N THR A 305 -18.93 3.15 -1.11
CA THR A 305 -19.17 2.05 -0.16
C THR A 305 -17.88 1.38 0.32
N PHE A 306 -16.70 1.91 -0.04
CA PHE A 306 -15.41 1.29 0.25
C PHE A 306 -15.21 0.98 1.74
N ALA A 307 -15.56 1.93 2.62
CA ALA A 307 -15.38 1.72 4.07
C ALA A 307 -16.18 0.50 4.57
N ASP A 308 -17.40 0.32 4.10
CA ASP A 308 -18.26 -0.82 4.46
C ASP A 308 -17.71 -2.13 3.86
N THR A 309 -17.35 -2.12 2.59
CA THR A 309 -16.77 -3.29 1.90
C THR A 309 -15.46 -3.73 2.55
N PHE A 310 -14.58 -2.78 2.87
CA PHE A 310 -13.28 -3.05 3.48
C PHE A 310 -13.41 -3.69 4.87
N THR A 311 -14.37 -3.22 5.67
CA THR A 311 -14.58 -3.73 7.04
C THR A 311 -15.39 -5.02 7.10
N ALA A 312 -16.21 -5.32 6.09
CA ALA A 312 -17.13 -6.47 6.09
C ALA A 312 -16.41 -7.82 6.16
N ALA A 313 -15.28 -7.97 5.46
CA ALA A 313 -14.51 -9.22 5.39
C ALA A 313 -13.45 -9.36 6.50
N ALA A 314 -13.46 -8.49 7.50
CA ALA A 314 -12.41 -8.44 8.51
C ALA A 314 -12.57 -9.53 9.59
N PRO A 315 -11.49 -10.18 10.05
CA PRO A 315 -11.51 -11.01 11.24
C PRO A 315 -11.97 -10.21 12.46
N ARG A 316 -12.87 -10.76 13.27
CA ARG A 316 -13.43 -10.07 14.44
C ARG A 316 -13.27 -10.92 15.70
N ASP A 317 -12.99 -10.24 16.82
CA ASP A 317 -13.03 -10.85 18.14
C ASP A 317 -14.46 -11.11 18.62
N ARG A 318 -14.60 -11.70 19.81
CA ARG A 318 -15.92 -12.00 20.43
C ARG A 318 -16.74 -10.74 20.76
N ARG A 319 -16.10 -9.57 20.82
CA ARG A 319 -16.76 -8.26 21.05
C ARG A 319 -17.08 -7.56 19.72
N GLY A 320 -16.84 -8.21 18.58
CA GLY A 320 -17.05 -7.67 17.25
C GLY A 320 -16.00 -6.67 16.78
N ARG A 321 -14.85 -6.53 17.49
CA ARG A 321 -13.77 -5.60 17.14
C ARG A 321 -12.83 -6.21 16.08
N SER A 322 -12.33 -5.37 15.17
CA SER A 322 -11.37 -5.75 14.13
C SER A 322 -10.26 -4.74 13.97
N LEU A 323 -9.09 -5.19 13.49
CA LEU A 323 -8.01 -4.27 13.06
C LEU A 323 -8.36 -3.46 11.81
N LYS A 324 -9.45 -3.78 11.10
CA LYS A 324 -9.99 -2.99 9.98
C LYS A 324 -11.06 -1.99 10.41
N ASP A 325 -11.41 -1.88 11.70
CA ASP A 325 -12.38 -0.90 12.17
C ASP A 325 -11.77 0.50 12.10
N PHE A 326 -12.43 1.39 11.37
CA PHE A 326 -12.00 2.77 11.18
C PHE A 326 -12.25 3.63 12.42
N ASP A 327 -11.38 4.63 12.63
CA ASP A 327 -11.60 5.78 13.51
C ASP A 327 -12.17 6.94 12.66
N LEU A 328 -11.38 7.44 11.74
CA LEU A 328 -11.69 8.54 10.79
C LEU A 328 -12.02 9.89 11.44
N ASP A 329 -11.91 10.03 12.75
CA ASP A 329 -12.02 11.30 13.48
C ASP A 329 -10.62 11.90 13.72
N GLU A 330 -9.74 11.15 14.36
CA GLU A 330 -8.37 11.57 14.66
C GLU A 330 -7.34 10.78 13.84
N TYR A 331 -7.63 9.52 13.53
CA TYR A 331 -6.71 8.57 12.91
C TYR A 331 -7.43 7.65 11.93
N LEU A 332 -6.63 6.91 11.14
CA LEU A 332 -7.20 5.99 10.16
C LEU A 332 -7.95 4.82 10.83
N PHE A 333 -7.30 4.11 11.75
CA PHE A 333 -7.89 2.95 12.41
C PHE A 333 -8.08 3.14 13.91
N LYS A 334 -9.18 2.60 14.41
CA LYS A 334 -9.54 2.61 15.82
C LYS A 334 -8.55 1.83 16.70
N TYR A 335 -8.04 0.72 16.18
CA TYR A 335 -7.07 -0.12 16.86
C TYR A 335 -5.73 -0.04 16.13
N PRO A 336 -4.72 0.64 16.68
CA PRO A 336 -3.47 0.96 15.98
C PRO A 336 -2.58 -0.27 15.80
N CYS A 337 -2.99 -1.15 14.91
CA CYS A 337 -2.23 -2.29 14.42
C CYS A 337 -2.67 -2.60 12.99
N SER A 338 -1.73 -2.69 12.07
CA SER A 338 -2.02 -2.96 10.66
C SER A 338 -2.71 -4.30 10.46
N TYR A 339 -3.82 -4.28 9.73
CA TYR A 339 -4.52 -5.50 9.30
C TYR A 339 -3.66 -6.40 8.40
N LEU A 340 -2.58 -5.88 7.82
CA LEU A 340 -1.65 -6.66 7.00
C LEU A 340 -0.83 -7.68 7.80
N ILE A 341 -0.93 -7.69 9.11
CA ILE A 341 -0.44 -8.80 9.97
C ILE A 341 -1.12 -10.13 9.63
N TYR A 342 -2.31 -10.11 8.98
CA TYR A 342 -3.01 -11.31 8.50
C TYR A 342 -2.64 -11.69 7.05
N SER A 343 -1.78 -10.93 6.40
CA SER A 343 -1.44 -11.16 5.00
C SER A 343 -0.58 -12.42 4.81
N PRO A 344 -0.72 -13.12 3.67
CA PRO A 344 0.18 -14.22 3.31
C PRO A 344 1.66 -13.80 3.27
N GLN A 345 1.94 -12.52 3.01
CA GLN A 345 3.28 -11.97 3.01
C GLN A 345 3.88 -11.91 4.43
N PHE A 346 3.09 -11.48 5.43
CA PHE A 346 3.51 -11.51 6.82
C PHE A 346 3.79 -12.95 7.29
N ASP A 347 2.91 -13.88 6.95
CA ASP A 347 3.03 -15.30 7.32
C ASP A 347 4.24 -15.99 6.66
N ALA A 348 4.65 -15.51 5.49
CA ALA A 348 5.80 -16.04 4.74
C ALA A 348 7.15 -15.44 5.19
N LEU A 349 7.17 -14.47 6.09
CA LEU A 349 8.43 -13.99 6.69
C LEU A 349 9.19 -15.15 7.37
N PRO A 350 10.53 -15.15 7.35
CA PRO A 350 11.31 -16.16 8.08
C PRO A 350 10.89 -16.29 9.54
N ALA A 351 10.82 -17.50 10.06
CA ALA A 351 10.28 -17.78 11.39
C ALA A 351 10.98 -16.99 12.51
N ASN A 352 12.31 -16.85 12.43
CA ASN A 352 13.08 -16.05 13.37
C ASN A 352 12.73 -14.55 13.31
N VAL A 353 12.40 -14.03 12.14
CA VAL A 353 11.95 -12.63 11.95
C VAL A 353 10.57 -12.43 12.55
N ARG A 354 9.61 -13.32 12.26
CA ARG A 354 8.28 -13.25 12.88
C ARG A 354 8.35 -13.30 14.40
N GLN A 355 9.23 -14.16 14.94
CA GLN A 355 9.48 -14.21 16.37
C GLN A 355 9.97 -12.86 16.92
N GLN A 356 10.97 -12.23 16.28
CA GLN A 356 11.48 -10.92 16.68
C GLN A 356 10.39 -9.84 16.58
N ILE A 357 9.59 -9.83 15.50
CA ILE A 357 8.45 -8.92 15.34
C ILE A 357 7.47 -9.09 16.50
N PHE A 358 7.05 -10.32 16.82
CA PHE A 358 6.12 -10.57 17.90
C PHE A 358 6.68 -10.19 19.29
N VAL A 359 7.96 -10.45 19.55
CA VAL A 359 8.62 -10.01 20.80
C VAL A 359 8.58 -8.49 20.89
N ARG A 360 9.00 -7.79 19.84
CA ARG A 360 9.01 -6.32 19.82
C ARG A 360 7.61 -5.72 19.96
N MET A 361 6.63 -6.28 19.24
CA MET A 361 5.22 -5.88 19.38
C MET A 361 4.73 -6.05 20.82
N TYR A 362 5.03 -7.20 21.44
CA TYR A 362 4.60 -7.46 22.80
C TYR A 362 5.25 -6.50 23.81
N ASP A 363 6.53 -6.20 23.64
CA ASP A 363 7.22 -5.25 24.52
C ASP A 363 6.62 -3.84 24.44
N VAL A 364 6.24 -3.39 23.23
CA VAL A 364 5.54 -2.11 23.05
C VAL A 364 4.12 -2.18 23.61
N LEU A 365 3.34 -3.17 23.23
CA LEU A 365 1.93 -3.30 23.62
C LEU A 365 1.73 -3.60 25.10
N SER A 366 2.70 -4.25 25.75
CA SER A 366 2.68 -4.47 27.21
C SER A 366 3.16 -3.25 28.01
N GLY A 367 3.62 -2.19 27.35
CA GLY A 367 4.12 -0.99 28.03
C GLY A 367 5.53 -1.11 28.62
N ARG A 368 6.28 -2.16 28.26
CA ARG A 368 7.68 -2.36 28.72
C ARG A 368 8.66 -1.37 28.10
N VAL A 369 8.29 -0.74 26.98
CA VAL A 369 9.12 0.26 26.28
C VAL A 369 8.60 1.65 26.60
N PRO A 370 9.25 2.40 27.50
CA PRO A 370 8.85 3.76 27.86
C PRO A 370 9.39 4.77 26.84
N ASP A 371 8.83 4.80 25.63
CA ASP A 371 9.20 5.75 24.59
C ASP A 371 8.02 6.70 24.31
N PRO A 372 8.23 8.04 24.38
CA PRO A 372 7.20 9.03 24.08
C PRO A 372 6.50 8.86 22.72
N ARG A 373 7.18 8.29 21.73
CA ARG A 373 6.59 7.99 20.41
C ARG A 373 5.40 7.02 20.48
N TYR A 374 5.31 6.22 21.56
CA TYR A 374 4.17 5.32 21.80
C TYR A 374 3.05 5.93 22.64
N ALA A 375 3.08 7.24 22.92
CA ALA A 375 2.08 7.91 23.77
C ALA A 375 0.64 7.72 23.26
N ARG A 376 0.45 7.65 21.92
CA ARG A 376 -0.85 7.36 21.30
C ARG A 376 -1.37 5.96 21.63
N LEU A 377 -0.50 5.00 21.90
CA LEU A 377 -0.85 3.65 22.33
C LEU A 377 -1.24 3.67 23.81
N THR A 378 -2.38 4.27 24.16
CA THR A 378 -2.92 4.25 25.52
C THR A 378 -3.06 2.82 26.02
N GLU A 379 -3.11 2.60 27.32
CA GLU A 379 -3.29 1.26 27.90
C GLU A 379 -4.52 0.56 27.32
N GLU A 380 -5.64 1.28 27.18
CA GLU A 380 -6.87 0.77 26.59
C GLU A 380 -6.66 0.32 25.13
N ARG A 381 -6.01 1.15 24.30
CA ARG A 381 -5.72 0.82 22.89
C ARG A 381 -4.79 -0.38 22.78
N ARG A 382 -3.72 -0.44 23.60
CA ARG A 382 -2.79 -1.58 23.64
C ARG A 382 -3.49 -2.88 24.00
N ARG A 383 -4.31 -2.87 25.05
CA ARG A 383 -5.11 -4.03 25.48
C ARG A 383 -6.08 -4.48 24.41
N ALA A 384 -6.79 -3.55 23.76
CA ALA A 384 -7.69 -3.86 22.67
C ALA A 384 -6.97 -4.56 21.49
N VAL A 385 -5.79 -4.08 21.08
CA VAL A 385 -4.98 -4.72 20.03
C VAL A 385 -4.58 -6.13 20.44
N ILE A 386 -4.08 -6.34 21.67
CA ILE A 386 -3.73 -7.68 22.18
C ILE A 386 -4.95 -8.61 22.14
N ASP A 387 -6.09 -8.18 22.67
CA ASP A 387 -7.33 -8.98 22.70
C ASP A 387 -7.75 -9.41 21.29
N ILE A 388 -7.74 -8.46 20.33
CA ILE A 388 -8.09 -8.75 18.93
C ILE A 388 -7.11 -9.77 18.35
N LEU A 389 -5.80 -9.56 18.50
CA LEU A 389 -4.79 -10.48 17.97
C LEU A 389 -4.90 -11.88 18.59
N VAL A 390 -5.12 -11.98 19.90
CA VAL A 390 -5.31 -13.27 20.59
C VAL A 390 -6.51 -14.05 20.03
N ALA A 391 -7.57 -13.32 19.64
CA ALA A 391 -8.78 -13.94 19.11
C ALA A 391 -8.68 -14.29 17.61
N THR A 392 -7.88 -13.55 16.84
CA THR A 392 -7.95 -13.56 15.37
C THR A 392 -6.67 -14.01 14.66
N LYS A 393 -5.52 -14.06 15.35
CA LYS A 393 -4.21 -14.50 14.80
C LYS A 393 -3.79 -15.85 15.40
N PRO A 394 -4.03 -16.98 14.71
CA PRO A 394 -3.84 -18.32 15.29
C PRO A 394 -2.41 -18.65 15.72
N ASP A 395 -1.40 -18.13 14.98
CA ASP A 395 0.03 -18.36 15.21
C ASP A 395 0.67 -17.35 16.20
N LEU A 396 -0.17 -16.57 16.91
CA LEU A 396 0.31 -15.61 17.90
C LEU A 396 0.97 -16.35 19.08
N PRO A 397 2.19 -15.97 19.53
CA PRO A 397 2.88 -16.60 20.61
C PRO A 397 2.09 -16.62 21.94
N ALA A 398 2.30 -17.66 22.74
CA ALA A 398 1.51 -17.90 23.95
C ALA A 398 1.63 -16.77 24.99
N TYR A 399 2.76 -16.02 25.01
CA TYR A 399 2.97 -14.94 25.97
C TYR A 399 2.00 -13.75 25.76
N PHE A 400 1.38 -13.60 24.59
CA PHE A 400 0.29 -12.62 24.39
C PHE A 400 -0.97 -12.95 25.21
N ARG A 401 -1.12 -14.19 25.67
CA ARG A 401 -2.29 -14.65 26.45
C ARG A 401 -2.05 -14.57 27.97
N GLY A 402 -0.84 -14.18 28.38
CA GLY A 402 -0.49 -13.97 29.77
C GLY A 402 -0.98 -12.63 30.34
N PRO A 403 -0.93 -12.45 31.67
CA PRO A 403 -1.22 -11.17 32.29
C PRO A 403 -0.23 -10.10 31.81
N LEU A 404 -0.71 -8.88 31.61
CA LEU A 404 0.17 -7.76 31.31
C LEU A 404 0.97 -7.35 32.54
N PRO A 405 2.21 -6.83 32.40
CA PRO A 405 3.08 -6.47 33.54
C PRO A 405 2.47 -5.51 34.56
N SER A 406 1.49 -4.71 34.17
CA SER A 406 0.73 -3.80 35.05
C SER A 406 -0.34 -4.52 35.91
N GLU A 407 -0.59 -5.80 35.66
CA GLU A 407 -1.57 -6.63 36.39
C GLU A 407 -0.93 -7.56 37.42
N THR A 408 0.39 -7.47 37.60
CA THR A 408 1.08 -8.20 38.67
C THR A 408 1.05 -7.31 39.93
N PRO A 409 0.42 -7.78 41.04
CA PRO A 409 0.26 -7.00 42.27
C PRO A 409 1.59 -6.70 42.96
#